data_245428afef66aba807cb3d5e1dca9e84
#
_entry.id   245428afef66aba807cb3d5e1dca9e84
#
_cell.length_a   1.000
_cell.length_b   1.000
_cell.length_c   1.000
_cell.angle_alpha   90.00
_cell.angle_beta   90.00
_cell.angle_gamma   90.00
#
_symmetry.space_group_name_H-M   'P 1'
#
loop_
_entity.id
_entity.type
_entity.pdbx_description
1 polymer ?
#
loop_
_entity_poly.entity_id
_entity_poly.type
_entity_poly.pdbx_seq_one_letter_code
_entity_poly.pdbx_strand_id
1 'polypeptide(L)'
;MKKVCFFVSFLRQIVLLWVYFCQKKKTMENTENTSQAMHLLAEAHRAWERMRPLREKRERNKNYTYGNQWCDMMTDEHGQRVSEWQHLRDNGKDPLTNNLIRQLVKSVVGRFRSRLAAEPAPAEPLHGNLVGELDSRLMEEFLISGCCFQRIDFGEEGRVALSNVSPSQMLFRGGDDPRCRDFDLVGQLHDMPLATLVERLSDGSRTRALDICRHYQTQPDAVDSGTADFFRSGKPGRVRVVELWRRESREGYDCHNRRTGEWFFQPGTPEEPVHDPDIDRRWELRHVWRCYWLSPDGAVLSQYDSPYGHGSHPFALKLYPLTDGEVHSMVEDVIDQQKYVNRLVTLVDHVMGASAKGVLLYPDNILPEGFTWNDLRYAWSKPNGIVPYHPRGGNDRPEQVSGNATNIGAYEMVNLQMRLFEQISGVSGALQGQASAGTTGAQLYESQVSNSTIALGDIFETFDSFRRERDRKAAKVRCVKKL
;
A
#
# COMPACT_ATOMS: atom_id res chain seq x y z
N MET A 1 74.19 -20.29 20.47
CA MET A 1 72.92 -19.93 21.15
C MET A 1 72.48 -18.50 20.87
N LYS A 2 73.30 -17.44 20.85
CA LYS A 2 72.77 -16.05 20.62
C LYS A 2 72.18 -15.79 19.24
N LYS A 3 72.57 -16.43 18.16
CA LYS A 3 71.96 -16.25 16.80
C LYS A 3 70.55 -16.85 16.64
N VAL A 4 70.22 -17.92 17.39
CA VAL A 4 68.87 -18.55 17.32
C VAL A 4 67.85 -17.71 18.09
N CYS A 5 68.23 -17.11 19.22
CA CYS A 5 67.34 -16.20 19.95
C CYS A 5 66.93 -14.93 19.16
N PHE A 6 67.89 -14.41 18.37
CA PHE A 6 67.67 -13.22 17.54
C PHE A 6 66.68 -13.52 16.38
N PHE A 7 66.81 -14.71 15.79
CA PHE A 7 65.92 -15.14 14.70
C PHE A 7 64.47 -15.43 15.18
N VAL A 8 64.33 -16.01 16.35
CA VAL A 8 63.04 -16.26 16.98
C VAL A 8 62.31 -14.95 17.38
N SER A 9 63.09 -13.97 17.90
CA SER A 9 62.57 -12.64 18.24
C SER A 9 62.10 -11.87 16.99
N PHE A 10 62.89 -11.95 15.91
CA PHE A 10 62.54 -11.31 14.63
C PHE A 10 61.31 -11.93 13.96
N LEU A 11 61.19 -13.26 13.94
CA LEU A 11 60.01 -13.95 13.48
C LEU A 11 58.74 -13.57 14.30
N ARG A 12 58.89 -13.46 15.60
CA ARG A 12 57.80 -13.04 16.49
C ARG A 12 57.32 -11.60 16.20
N GLN A 13 58.22 -10.69 15.89
CA GLN A 13 57.91 -9.33 15.48
C GLN A 13 57.20 -9.28 14.11
N ILE A 14 57.65 -10.09 13.14
CA ILE A 14 56.98 -10.17 11.83
C ILE A 14 55.56 -10.73 11.97
N VAL A 15 55.34 -11.77 12.77
CA VAL A 15 54.01 -12.33 13.03
C VAL A 15 53.12 -11.32 13.73
N LEU A 16 53.63 -10.57 14.71
CA LEU A 16 52.84 -9.52 15.37
C LEU A 16 52.47 -8.37 14.43
N LEU A 17 53.41 -7.94 13.57
CA LEU A 17 53.16 -6.95 12.53
C LEU A 17 52.10 -7.47 11.52
N TRP A 18 52.23 -8.71 11.09
CA TRP A 18 51.27 -9.33 10.16
C TRP A 18 49.89 -9.44 10.79
N VAL A 19 49.77 -9.87 12.05
CA VAL A 19 48.49 -9.90 12.80
C VAL A 19 47.89 -8.49 12.95
N TYR A 20 48.74 -7.48 13.27
CA TYR A 20 48.31 -6.09 13.36
C TYR A 20 47.79 -5.56 12.00
N PHE A 21 48.51 -5.84 10.90
CA PHE A 21 48.07 -5.47 9.56
C PHE A 21 46.74 -6.18 9.16
N CYS A 22 46.61 -7.47 9.46
CA CYS A 22 45.38 -8.22 9.23
C CYS A 22 44.21 -7.67 10.05
N GLN A 23 44.42 -7.32 11.33
CA GLN A 23 43.41 -6.68 12.17
C GLN A 23 43.05 -5.29 11.64
N LYS A 24 44.03 -4.48 11.26
CA LYS A 24 43.79 -3.15 10.71
C LYS A 24 43.04 -3.20 9.38
N LYS A 25 43.40 -4.13 8.49
CA LYS A 25 42.66 -4.37 7.23
C LYS A 25 41.24 -4.79 7.49
N LYS A 26 41.01 -5.72 8.41
CA LYS A 26 39.66 -6.18 8.79
C LYS A 26 38.81 -5.06 9.44
N THR A 27 39.43 -4.16 10.21
CA THR A 27 38.76 -3.00 10.80
C THR A 27 38.39 -1.97 9.71
N MET A 28 39.28 -1.73 8.75
CA MET A 28 38.99 -0.83 7.62
C MET A 28 37.86 -1.39 6.73
N GLU A 29 37.94 -2.67 6.37
CA GLU A 29 36.85 -3.34 5.58
C GLU A 29 35.52 -3.30 6.32
N ASN A 30 35.50 -3.51 7.64
CA ASN A 30 34.28 -3.38 8.44
C ASN A 30 33.74 -1.94 8.46
N THR A 31 34.60 -0.94 8.52
CA THR A 31 34.19 0.48 8.52
C THR A 31 33.63 0.89 7.16
N GLU A 32 34.26 0.46 6.06
CA GLU A 32 33.75 0.70 4.71
C GLU A 32 32.39 0.00 4.47
N ASN A 33 32.27 -1.26 4.87
CA ASN A 33 31.01 -2.01 4.77
C ASN A 33 29.89 -1.37 5.59
N THR A 34 30.19 -0.87 6.80
CA THR A 34 29.20 -0.17 7.63
C THR A 34 28.77 1.16 6.99
N SER A 35 29.72 1.92 6.43
CA SER A 35 29.42 3.16 5.72
C SER A 35 28.55 2.92 4.49
N GLN A 36 28.87 1.88 3.70
CA GLN A 36 28.07 1.50 2.53
C GLN A 36 26.65 1.03 2.93
N ALA A 37 26.54 0.26 3.98
CA ALA A 37 25.25 -0.21 4.49
C ALA A 37 24.35 0.94 4.96
N MET A 38 24.90 1.90 5.69
CA MET A 38 24.19 3.11 6.10
C MET A 38 23.75 3.95 4.90
N HIS A 39 24.58 4.04 3.85
CA HIS A 39 24.20 4.73 2.62
C HIS A 39 23.03 4.04 1.92
N LEU A 40 23.05 2.71 1.79
CA LEU A 40 21.96 1.91 1.22
C LEU A 40 20.67 2.07 2.02
N LEU A 41 20.74 2.04 3.35
CA LEU A 41 19.58 2.25 4.21
C LEU A 41 19.02 3.67 4.05
N ALA A 42 19.86 4.68 3.94
CA ALA A 42 19.44 6.05 3.68
C ALA A 42 18.83 6.23 2.29
N GLU A 43 19.31 5.52 1.26
CA GLU A 43 18.66 5.49 -0.07
C GLU A 43 17.27 4.84 0.00
N ALA A 44 17.16 3.71 0.68
CA ALA A 44 15.88 3.02 0.90
C ALA A 44 14.89 3.91 1.66
N HIS A 45 15.32 4.57 2.73
CA HIS A 45 14.48 5.49 3.51
C HIS A 45 14.02 6.68 2.67
N ARG A 46 14.90 7.30 1.88
CA ARG A 46 14.51 8.39 0.97
C ARG A 46 13.50 7.94 -0.09
N ALA A 47 13.68 6.74 -0.65
CA ALA A 47 12.72 6.17 -1.59
C ALA A 47 11.35 5.93 -0.93
N TRP A 48 11.35 5.43 0.31
CA TRP A 48 10.13 5.20 1.09
C TRP A 48 9.44 6.52 1.46
N GLU A 49 10.17 7.56 1.86
CA GLU A 49 9.60 8.89 2.15
C GLU A 49 8.99 9.55 0.90
N ARG A 50 9.61 9.38 -0.27
CA ARG A 50 9.04 9.87 -1.53
C ARG A 50 7.66 9.28 -1.81
N MET A 51 7.40 8.06 -1.38
CA MET A 51 6.10 7.40 -1.55
C MET A 51 5.08 7.75 -0.44
N ARG A 52 5.42 8.65 0.49
CA ARG A 52 4.51 9.06 1.57
C ARG A 52 3.16 9.58 1.04
N PRO A 53 3.10 10.47 0.04
CA PRO A 53 1.83 10.95 -0.51
C PRO A 53 0.95 9.81 -1.04
N LEU A 54 1.55 8.82 -1.73
CA LEU A 54 0.84 7.65 -2.22
C LEU A 54 0.25 6.81 -1.07
N ARG A 55 1.02 6.62 0.02
CA ARG A 55 0.54 5.89 1.20
C ARG A 55 -0.58 6.62 1.93
N GLU A 56 -0.48 7.93 2.07
CA GLU A 56 -1.52 8.77 2.70
C GLU A 56 -2.81 8.77 1.87
N LYS A 57 -2.71 8.97 0.56
CA LYS A 57 -3.84 8.84 -0.38
C LYS A 57 -4.49 7.46 -0.28
N ARG A 58 -3.69 6.39 -0.32
CA ARG A 58 -4.19 5.02 -0.21
C ARG A 58 -4.94 4.80 1.11
N GLU A 59 -4.40 5.23 2.24
CA GLU A 59 -5.07 5.03 3.53
C GLU A 59 -6.39 5.80 3.60
N ARG A 60 -6.43 7.02 3.10
CA ARG A 60 -7.67 7.80 2.95
C ARG A 60 -8.69 7.06 2.08
N ASN A 61 -8.29 6.63 0.89
CA ASN A 61 -9.17 5.93 -0.06
C ASN A 61 -9.69 4.61 0.51
N LYS A 62 -8.85 3.89 1.25
CA LYS A 62 -9.21 2.67 1.97
C LYS A 62 -10.26 2.96 3.06
N ASN A 63 -10.08 4.01 3.84
CA ASN A 63 -11.05 4.44 4.84
C ASN A 63 -12.42 4.72 4.18
N TYR A 64 -12.44 5.48 3.09
CA TYR A 64 -13.67 5.74 2.34
C TYR A 64 -14.32 4.46 1.80
N THR A 65 -13.52 3.55 1.25
CA THR A 65 -14.02 2.27 0.71
C THR A 65 -14.64 1.38 1.79
N TYR A 66 -14.06 1.35 2.99
CA TYR A 66 -14.51 0.46 4.07
C TYR A 66 -15.47 1.11 5.08
N GLY A 67 -15.92 2.33 4.81
CA GLY A 67 -17.02 2.97 5.55
C GLY A 67 -16.59 4.01 6.59
N ASN A 68 -15.30 4.20 6.83
CA ASN A 68 -14.79 5.30 7.66
C ASN A 68 -14.67 6.58 6.81
N GLN A 69 -15.85 7.13 6.40
CA GLN A 69 -15.94 8.20 5.41
C GLN A 69 -15.92 9.61 6.01
N TRP A 70 -15.83 9.72 7.33
CA TRP A 70 -15.76 10.97 8.07
C TRP A 70 -14.40 11.17 8.74
N CYS A 71 -13.36 10.51 8.19
CA CYS A 71 -12.00 10.50 8.75
C CYS A 71 -11.18 11.73 8.36
N ASP A 72 -11.63 12.54 7.40
CA ASP A 72 -10.89 13.74 6.98
C ASP A 72 -10.79 14.72 8.15
N MET A 73 -9.60 15.31 8.29
CA MET A 73 -9.35 16.30 9.35
C MET A 73 -9.73 17.68 8.88
N MET A 74 -10.42 18.43 9.74
CA MET A 74 -10.78 19.83 9.53
C MET A 74 -10.36 20.68 10.72
N THR A 75 -10.36 21.98 10.55
CA THR A 75 -10.09 22.93 11.64
C THR A 75 -11.43 23.38 12.20
N ASP A 76 -11.63 23.26 13.51
CA ASP A 76 -12.81 23.74 14.21
C ASP A 76 -12.78 25.27 14.43
N GLU A 77 -13.84 25.82 15.03
CA GLU A 77 -13.97 27.26 15.34
C GLU A 77 -12.89 27.75 16.34
N HIS A 78 -12.27 26.83 17.07
CA HIS A 78 -11.21 27.09 18.05
C HIS A 78 -9.79 26.92 17.47
N GLY A 79 -9.67 26.63 16.16
CA GLY A 79 -8.39 26.40 15.49
C GLY A 79 -7.77 25.01 15.76
N GLN A 80 -8.52 24.08 16.39
CA GLN A 80 -8.05 22.72 16.64
C GLN A 80 -8.34 21.80 15.45
N ARG A 81 -7.41 20.89 15.18
CA ARG A 81 -7.62 19.86 14.15
C ARG A 81 -8.47 18.73 14.72
N VAL A 82 -9.69 18.62 14.24
CA VAL A 82 -10.67 17.59 14.62
C VAL A 82 -11.09 16.78 13.39
N SER A 83 -11.57 15.56 13.58
CA SER A 83 -12.18 14.80 12.48
C SER A 83 -13.53 15.43 12.09
N GLU A 84 -13.91 15.30 10.81
CA GLU A 84 -15.21 15.75 10.31
C GLU A 84 -16.35 15.08 11.11
N TRP A 85 -16.17 13.82 11.54
CA TRP A 85 -17.09 13.09 12.40
C TRP A 85 -17.33 13.80 13.74
N GLN A 86 -16.24 14.21 14.41
CA GLN A 86 -16.32 14.90 15.70
C GLN A 86 -17.00 16.26 15.55
N HIS A 87 -16.59 17.02 14.52
CA HIS A 87 -17.18 18.33 14.23
C HIS A 87 -18.71 18.27 14.02
N LEU A 88 -19.20 17.26 13.29
CA LEU A 88 -20.64 17.10 13.08
C LEU A 88 -21.36 16.76 14.38
N ARG A 89 -20.81 15.88 15.22
CA ARG A 89 -21.42 15.53 16.50
C ARG A 89 -21.46 16.68 17.48
N ASP A 90 -20.41 17.48 17.55
CA ASP A 90 -20.36 18.68 18.38
C ASP A 90 -21.42 19.70 17.95
N ASN A 91 -21.78 19.71 16.67
CA ASN A 91 -22.89 20.50 16.12
C ASN A 91 -24.28 19.79 16.18
N GLY A 92 -24.41 18.74 16.97
CA GLY A 92 -25.68 18.04 17.19
C GLY A 92 -26.21 17.25 15.98
N LYS A 93 -25.33 16.88 15.04
CA LYS A 93 -25.68 16.09 13.86
C LYS A 93 -25.09 14.68 13.99
N ASP A 94 -25.89 13.66 13.72
CA ASP A 94 -25.40 12.28 13.66
C ASP A 94 -24.95 11.96 12.24
N PRO A 95 -23.61 11.72 12.00
CA PRO A 95 -23.09 11.46 10.66
C PRO A 95 -23.63 10.15 10.09
N LEU A 96 -24.32 10.20 8.95
CA LEU A 96 -24.83 9.05 8.24
C LEU A 96 -23.90 8.67 7.08
N THR A 97 -23.64 7.37 6.89
CA THR A 97 -22.77 6.86 5.84
C THR A 97 -23.52 5.96 4.88
N ASN A 98 -23.64 6.40 3.63
CA ASN A 98 -24.17 5.60 2.52
C ASN A 98 -23.00 5.22 1.60
N ASN A 99 -22.44 4.04 1.78
CA ASN A 99 -21.18 3.66 1.13
C ASN A 99 -21.35 3.21 -0.33
N LEU A 100 -21.44 4.18 -1.25
CA LEU A 100 -21.52 3.94 -2.70
C LEU A 100 -20.17 3.46 -3.26
N ILE A 101 -19.06 3.96 -2.71
CA ILE A 101 -17.70 3.56 -3.13
C ILE A 101 -17.51 2.06 -2.95
N ARG A 102 -17.95 1.48 -1.82
CA ARG A 102 -17.82 0.03 -1.60
C ARG A 102 -18.61 -0.78 -2.63
N GLN A 103 -19.78 -0.30 -3.00
CA GLN A 103 -20.60 -0.92 -4.02
C GLN A 103 -19.92 -0.84 -5.39
N LEU A 104 -19.38 0.33 -5.75
CA LEU A 104 -18.61 0.54 -6.98
C LEU A 104 -17.46 -0.47 -7.09
N VAL A 105 -16.57 -0.51 -6.07
CA VAL A 105 -15.40 -1.41 -6.05
C VAL A 105 -15.84 -2.87 -6.17
N LYS A 106 -16.89 -3.30 -5.44
CA LYS A 106 -17.41 -4.67 -5.54
C LYS A 106 -17.92 -4.99 -6.95
N SER A 107 -18.59 -4.06 -7.61
CA SER A 107 -19.14 -4.25 -8.97
C SER A 107 -18.01 -4.43 -9.98
N VAL A 108 -16.96 -3.60 -9.92
CA VAL A 108 -15.83 -3.70 -10.83
C VAL A 108 -15.04 -5.00 -10.59
N VAL A 109 -14.75 -5.36 -9.33
CA VAL A 109 -14.09 -6.64 -8.97
C VAL A 109 -14.94 -7.83 -9.39
N GLY A 110 -16.27 -7.76 -9.23
CA GLY A 110 -17.21 -8.79 -9.71
C GLY A 110 -17.14 -8.99 -11.22
N ARG A 111 -17.10 -7.89 -11.98
CA ARG A 111 -16.92 -7.94 -13.44
C ARG A 111 -15.58 -8.52 -13.85
N PHE A 112 -14.51 -8.13 -13.17
CA PHE A 112 -13.18 -8.71 -13.37
C PHE A 112 -13.17 -10.23 -13.12
N ARG A 113 -13.79 -10.70 -12.03
CA ARG A 113 -13.93 -12.14 -11.74
C ARG A 113 -14.70 -12.90 -12.81
N SER A 114 -15.75 -12.32 -13.35
CA SER A 114 -16.51 -12.91 -14.45
C SER A 114 -15.65 -13.08 -15.70
N ARG A 115 -14.75 -12.13 -15.99
CA ARG A 115 -13.76 -12.27 -17.07
C ARG A 115 -12.77 -13.39 -16.78
N LEU A 116 -12.21 -13.43 -15.58
CA LEU A 116 -11.26 -14.48 -15.18
C LEU A 116 -11.84 -15.88 -15.31
N ALA A 117 -13.12 -16.06 -14.98
CA ALA A 117 -13.80 -17.35 -15.08
C ALA A 117 -13.92 -17.86 -16.54
N ALA A 118 -13.87 -16.96 -17.52
CA ALA A 118 -13.88 -17.30 -18.95
C ALA A 118 -12.46 -17.52 -19.53
N GLU A 119 -11.40 -17.22 -18.77
CA GLU A 119 -10.02 -17.42 -19.20
C GLU A 119 -9.57 -18.88 -19.00
N PRO A 120 -8.60 -19.37 -19.81
CA PRO A 120 -7.99 -20.67 -19.58
C PRO A 120 -7.25 -20.74 -18.23
N ALA A 121 -7.08 -21.94 -17.71
CA ALA A 121 -6.34 -22.17 -16.49
C ALA A 121 -4.93 -21.55 -16.55
N PRO A 122 -4.38 -21.06 -15.43
CA PRO A 122 -3.03 -20.50 -15.38
C PRO A 122 -1.99 -21.50 -15.88
N ALA A 123 -0.88 -20.99 -16.45
CA ALA A 123 0.24 -21.82 -16.87
C ALA A 123 0.81 -22.64 -15.70
N GLU A 124 1.39 -23.80 -16.01
CA GLU A 124 1.95 -24.76 -15.04
C GLU A 124 2.78 -24.14 -13.89
N PRO A 125 3.70 -23.18 -14.12
CA PRO A 125 4.48 -22.58 -13.02
C PRO A 125 3.65 -21.93 -11.93
N LEU A 126 2.41 -21.53 -12.24
CA LEU A 126 1.51 -20.82 -11.36
C LEU A 126 0.45 -21.70 -10.70
N HIS A 127 0.39 -23.00 -11.05
CA HIS A 127 -0.55 -23.94 -10.45
C HIS A 127 -0.38 -23.98 -8.92
N GLY A 128 -1.49 -24.02 -8.21
CA GLY A 128 -1.51 -24.07 -6.73
C GLY A 128 -1.48 -22.70 -6.04
N ASN A 129 -1.24 -21.59 -6.76
CA ASN A 129 -1.18 -20.24 -6.17
C ASN A 129 -2.55 -19.57 -5.97
N LEU A 130 -3.67 -20.20 -6.29
CA LEU A 130 -5.01 -19.56 -6.26
C LEU A 130 -5.00 -18.22 -7.00
N VAL A 131 -4.38 -18.16 -8.16
CA VAL A 131 -4.10 -16.90 -8.91
C VAL A 131 -5.35 -16.05 -9.08
N GLY A 132 -6.51 -16.64 -9.35
CA GLY A 132 -7.77 -15.91 -9.51
C GLY A 132 -8.21 -15.18 -8.23
N GLU A 133 -7.95 -15.75 -7.05
CA GLU A 133 -8.22 -15.09 -5.78
C GLU A 133 -7.22 -13.96 -5.52
N LEU A 134 -5.92 -14.23 -5.69
CA LEU A 134 -4.86 -13.22 -5.52
C LEU A 134 -5.09 -12.04 -6.45
N ASP A 135 -5.39 -12.28 -7.72
CA ASP A 135 -5.67 -11.24 -8.71
C ASP A 135 -6.93 -10.44 -8.37
N SER A 136 -7.98 -11.09 -7.86
CA SER A 136 -9.20 -10.41 -7.43
C SER A 136 -8.97 -9.48 -6.25
N ARG A 137 -8.15 -9.91 -5.26
CA ARG A 137 -7.75 -9.06 -4.12
C ARG A 137 -6.84 -7.93 -4.57
N LEU A 138 -5.95 -8.21 -5.50
CA LEU A 138 -5.04 -7.21 -6.03
C LEU A 138 -5.76 -6.18 -6.92
N MET A 139 -6.80 -6.60 -7.67
CA MET A 139 -7.67 -5.67 -8.40
C MET A 139 -8.40 -4.73 -7.43
N GLU A 140 -8.90 -5.22 -6.30
CA GLU A 140 -9.49 -4.37 -5.27
C GLU A 140 -8.49 -3.32 -4.75
N GLU A 141 -7.25 -3.74 -4.45
CA GLU A 141 -6.17 -2.83 -4.05
C GLU A 141 -5.85 -1.81 -5.15
N PHE A 142 -5.81 -2.24 -6.41
CA PHE A 142 -5.53 -1.39 -7.56
C PHE A 142 -6.57 -0.28 -7.75
N LEU A 143 -7.86 -0.60 -7.55
CA LEU A 143 -8.94 0.39 -7.60
C LEU A 143 -8.86 1.41 -6.45
N ILE A 144 -8.37 0.99 -5.28
CA ILE A 144 -8.25 1.84 -4.08
C ILE A 144 -7.02 2.74 -4.14
N SER A 145 -5.88 2.21 -4.57
CA SER A 145 -4.58 2.87 -4.46
C SER A 145 -3.99 3.33 -5.79
N GLY A 146 -4.53 2.90 -6.93
CA GLY A 146 -3.94 3.13 -8.24
C GLY A 146 -2.65 2.34 -8.49
N CYS A 147 -2.27 1.42 -7.59
CA CYS A 147 -1.06 0.63 -7.73
C CYS A 147 -1.26 -0.82 -7.29
N CYS A 148 -0.49 -1.71 -7.87
CA CYS A 148 -0.48 -3.11 -7.49
C CYS A 148 0.93 -3.68 -7.48
N PHE A 149 1.20 -4.51 -6.46
CA PHE A 149 2.50 -5.14 -6.23
C PHE A 149 2.30 -6.61 -5.90
N GLN A 150 3.04 -7.45 -6.60
CA GLN A 150 3.03 -8.88 -6.36
C GLN A 150 4.46 -9.40 -6.37
N ARG A 151 4.80 -10.23 -5.37
CA ARG A 151 6.08 -10.90 -5.27
C ARG A 151 6.00 -12.26 -5.93
N ILE A 152 7.03 -12.59 -6.68
CA ILE A 152 7.23 -13.85 -7.41
C ILE A 152 8.50 -14.47 -6.84
N ASP A 153 8.38 -15.57 -6.12
CA ASP A 153 9.50 -16.19 -5.43
C ASP A 153 9.58 -17.70 -5.77
N PHE A 154 10.66 -18.34 -5.34
CA PHE A 154 10.77 -19.79 -5.42
C PHE A 154 9.79 -20.43 -4.44
N GLY A 155 8.94 -21.32 -4.95
CA GLY A 155 8.06 -22.16 -4.18
C GLY A 155 8.65 -23.55 -3.94
N GLU A 156 7.88 -24.39 -3.29
CA GLU A 156 8.22 -25.78 -3.06
C GLU A 156 8.21 -26.58 -4.39
N GLU A 157 9.03 -27.62 -4.49
CA GLU A 157 9.09 -28.55 -5.63
C GLU A 157 9.35 -27.87 -7.00
N GLY A 158 10.05 -26.72 -7.02
CA GLY A 158 10.35 -26.01 -8.26
C GLY A 158 9.18 -25.22 -8.85
N ARG A 159 8.08 -25.08 -8.10
CA ARG A 159 6.96 -24.21 -8.42
C ARG A 159 7.31 -22.75 -8.11
N VAL A 160 6.44 -21.84 -8.51
CA VAL A 160 6.54 -20.41 -8.21
C VAL A 160 5.58 -20.10 -7.09
N ALA A 161 6.05 -19.36 -6.08
CA ALA A 161 5.21 -18.80 -5.02
C ALA A 161 4.82 -17.36 -5.37
N LEU A 162 3.52 -17.05 -5.35
CA LEU A 162 2.98 -15.72 -5.53
C LEU A 162 2.45 -15.16 -4.21
N SER A 163 2.71 -13.90 -3.95
CA SER A 163 2.11 -13.20 -2.81
C SER A 163 1.84 -11.73 -3.15
N ASN A 164 0.67 -11.24 -2.76
CA ASN A 164 0.33 -9.83 -2.89
C ASN A 164 1.08 -9.03 -1.84
N VAL A 165 1.65 -7.90 -2.24
CA VAL A 165 2.39 -7.01 -1.35
C VAL A 165 1.61 -5.71 -1.18
N SER A 166 1.46 -5.28 0.07
CA SER A 166 0.79 -4.01 0.36
C SER A 166 1.63 -2.82 -0.12
N PRO A 167 1.04 -1.83 -0.78
CA PRO A 167 1.73 -0.60 -1.15
C PRO A 167 2.40 0.13 0.02
N SER A 168 1.88 -0.05 1.25
CA SER A 168 2.50 0.52 2.45
C SER A 168 3.85 -0.09 2.82
N GLN A 169 4.15 -1.29 2.29
CA GLN A 169 5.40 -2.01 2.55
C GLN A 169 6.41 -1.86 1.40
N MET A 170 6.00 -1.31 0.27
CA MET A 170 6.87 -1.14 -0.89
C MET A 170 7.62 0.17 -0.84
N LEU A 171 8.80 0.16 -1.43
CA LEU A 171 9.60 1.34 -1.74
C LEU A 171 10.23 1.17 -3.12
N PHE A 172 10.33 2.26 -3.86
CA PHE A 172 10.98 2.26 -5.17
C PHE A 172 11.49 3.65 -5.54
N ARG A 173 12.41 3.68 -6.50
CA ARG A 173 12.92 4.88 -7.15
C ARG A 173 12.83 4.70 -8.66
N GLY A 174 12.39 5.74 -9.37
CA GLY A 174 11.93 5.70 -10.76
C GLY A 174 10.40 5.82 -10.80
N GLY A 175 9.79 5.52 -11.92
CA GLY A 175 8.35 5.55 -12.11
C GLY A 175 7.89 6.68 -13.03
N ASP A 176 8.75 7.11 -13.96
CA ASP A 176 8.38 8.04 -15.03
C ASP A 176 7.90 7.27 -16.29
N ASP A 177 8.35 6.03 -16.47
CA ASP A 177 7.89 5.16 -17.57
C ASP A 177 6.55 4.48 -17.20
N PRO A 178 5.46 4.69 -17.97
CA PRO A 178 4.18 4.00 -17.77
C PRO A 178 4.27 2.47 -17.82
N ARG A 179 5.34 1.92 -18.41
CA ARG A 179 5.62 0.48 -18.41
C ARG A 179 6.30 0.00 -17.14
N CYS A 180 6.65 0.91 -16.22
CA CYS A 180 7.34 0.62 -14.97
C CYS A 180 8.68 -0.15 -15.18
N ARG A 181 9.51 0.27 -16.14
CA ARG A 181 10.80 -0.36 -16.49
C ARG A 181 12.01 0.46 -16.09
N ASP A 182 11.81 1.69 -15.70
CA ASP A 182 12.82 2.68 -15.34
C ASP A 182 13.26 2.61 -13.88
N PHE A 183 12.76 1.64 -13.11
CA PHE A 183 13.16 1.46 -11.73
C PHE A 183 14.62 1.04 -11.63
N ASP A 184 15.37 1.72 -10.79
CA ASP A 184 16.76 1.41 -10.44
C ASP A 184 16.91 0.91 -8.99
N LEU A 185 15.85 1.10 -8.18
CA LEU A 185 15.78 0.67 -6.80
C LEU A 185 14.34 0.25 -6.48
N VAL A 186 14.17 -0.97 -5.98
CA VAL A 186 12.87 -1.51 -5.53
C VAL A 186 13.11 -2.29 -4.24
N GLY A 187 12.22 -2.17 -3.27
CA GLY A 187 12.37 -2.91 -2.02
C GLY A 187 11.05 -3.12 -1.30
N GLN A 188 11.13 -3.95 -0.27
CA GLN A 188 10.00 -4.30 0.59
C GLN A 188 10.40 -4.23 2.06
N LEU A 189 9.56 -3.62 2.87
CA LEU A 189 9.65 -3.67 4.32
C LEU A 189 8.95 -4.95 4.80
N HIS A 190 9.67 -5.77 5.54
CA HIS A 190 9.13 -6.99 6.14
C HIS A 190 8.98 -6.83 7.65
N ASP A 191 7.85 -7.31 8.15
CA ASP A 191 7.58 -7.48 9.58
C ASP A 191 7.41 -8.98 9.85
N MET A 192 8.44 -9.61 10.40
CA MET A 192 8.44 -11.05 10.66
C MET A 192 8.97 -11.40 12.05
N PRO A 193 8.63 -12.58 12.60
CA PRO A 193 9.26 -13.07 13.82
C PRO A 193 10.79 -13.19 13.64
N LEU A 194 11.57 -12.87 14.69
CA LEU A 194 13.04 -12.95 14.64
C LEU A 194 13.51 -14.35 14.26
N ALA A 195 12.83 -15.39 14.74
CA ALA A 195 13.16 -16.78 14.41
C ALA A 195 13.08 -17.07 12.90
N THR A 196 12.03 -16.58 12.24
CA THR A 196 11.85 -16.72 10.77
C THR A 196 12.92 -15.94 10.00
N LEU A 197 13.31 -14.75 10.49
CA LEU A 197 14.38 -13.97 9.89
C LEU A 197 15.71 -14.71 9.97
N VAL A 198 16.04 -15.26 11.15
CA VAL A 198 17.26 -16.03 11.38
C VAL A 198 17.29 -17.28 10.52
N GLU A 199 16.19 -18.05 10.46
CA GLU A 199 16.07 -19.22 9.62
C GLU A 199 16.35 -18.89 8.14
N ARG A 200 15.79 -17.80 7.64
CA ARG A 200 15.90 -17.38 6.23
C ARG A 200 17.29 -16.89 5.84
N LEU A 201 18.01 -16.19 6.75
CA LEU A 201 19.26 -15.49 6.40
C LEU A 201 20.53 -16.13 6.97
N SER A 202 20.41 -17.12 7.87
CA SER A 202 21.59 -17.74 8.50
C SER A 202 22.32 -18.73 7.60
N ASP A 203 21.69 -19.22 6.52
CA ASP A 203 22.21 -20.28 5.63
C ASP A 203 22.75 -21.49 6.42
N GLY A 204 22.10 -21.85 7.53
CA GLY A 204 22.54 -22.93 8.42
C GLY A 204 23.76 -22.60 9.28
N SER A 205 24.31 -21.39 9.24
CA SER A 205 25.47 -20.97 10.04
C SER A 205 25.05 -20.40 11.39
N ARG A 206 25.48 -21.06 12.47
CA ARG A 206 25.24 -20.60 13.85
C ARG A 206 25.85 -19.21 14.13
N THR A 207 27.00 -18.91 13.59
CA THR A 207 27.66 -17.62 13.77
C THR A 207 26.86 -16.49 13.15
N ARG A 208 26.37 -16.66 11.91
CA ARG A 208 25.47 -15.70 11.26
C ARG A 208 24.15 -15.53 12.01
N ALA A 209 23.58 -16.64 12.52
CA ALA A 209 22.37 -16.60 13.32
C ALA A 209 22.52 -15.73 14.58
N LEU A 210 23.64 -15.90 15.30
CA LEU A 210 23.95 -15.07 16.48
C LEU A 210 24.20 -13.60 16.14
N ASP A 211 24.87 -13.32 15.03
CA ASP A 211 25.12 -11.95 14.58
C ASP A 211 23.78 -11.25 14.23
N ILE A 212 22.88 -11.92 13.51
CA ILE A 212 21.53 -11.40 13.25
C ILE A 212 20.81 -11.10 14.56
N CYS A 213 20.82 -12.03 15.52
CA CYS A 213 20.16 -11.82 16.80
C CYS A 213 20.68 -10.60 17.55
N ARG A 214 22.00 -10.33 17.52
CA ARG A 214 22.63 -9.16 18.17
C ARG A 214 22.09 -7.83 17.67
N HIS A 215 21.86 -7.69 16.36
CA HIS A 215 21.30 -6.47 15.76
C HIS A 215 19.88 -6.16 16.25
N TYR A 216 19.14 -7.17 16.72
CA TYR A 216 17.75 -7.00 17.20
C TYR A 216 17.60 -7.01 18.72
N GLN A 217 18.65 -7.33 19.49
CA GLN A 217 18.60 -7.31 20.96
C GLN A 217 18.43 -5.92 21.57
N THR A 218 18.91 -4.88 20.87
CA THR A 218 18.90 -3.49 21.33
C THR A 218 17.72 -2.69 20.78
N GLN A 219 16.85 -3.29 19.96
CA GLN A 219 15.71 -2.57 19.42
C GLN A 219 14.60 -2.43 20.47
N PRO A 220 14.06 -1.22 20.68
CA PRO A 220 12.93 -1.02 21.56
C PRO A 220 11.71 -1.78 21.01
N ASP A 221 10.87 -2.28 21.92
CA ASP A 221 9.64 -2.96 21.59
C ASP A 221 8.77 -2.13 20.63
N ALA A 222 8.03 -2.83 19.79
CA ALA A 222 7.10 -2.22 18.85
C ALA A 222 6.09 -1.36 19.59
N VAL A 223 6.03 -0.07 19.25
CA VAL A 223 4.97 0.80 19.73
C VAL A 223 3.86 0.73 18.68
N ASP A 224 2.66 0.34 19.12
CA ASP A 224 1.46 0.37 18.28
C ASP A 224 1.07 1.83 18.03
N SER A 225 1.72 2.45 17.05
CA SER A 225 1.55 3.88 16.73
C SER A 225 0.51 4.15 15.64
N GLY A 226 -0.11 3.10 15.09
CA GLY A 226 -1.09 3.23 14.00
C GLY A 226 -0.54 3.84 12.69
N THR A 227 0.65 4.43 12.73
CA THR A 227 1.34 5.01 11.58
C THR A 227 2.45 4.09 11.09
N ALA A 228 2.56 3.94 9.77
CA ALA A 228 3.65 3.17 9.17
C ALA A 228 5.00 3.86 9.45
N ASP A 229 5.89 3.16 10.14
CA ASP A 229 7.26 3.60 10.42
C ASP A 229 8.23 2.78 9.56
N PHE A 230 9.28 3.44 9.04
CA PHE A 230 10.30 2.76 8.25
C PHE A 230 11.20 1.85 9.11
N PHE A 231 11.58 2.32 10.30
CA PHE A 231 12.56 1.64 11.15
C PHE A 231 11.94 0.64 12.12
N ARG A 232 10.65 0.74 12.43
CA ARG A 232 9.99 -0.06 13.44
C ARG A 232 8.81 -0.84 12.88
N SER A 233 8.64 -2.06 13.40
CA SER A 233 7.43 -2.82 13.11
C SER A 233 6.26 -2.24 13.90
N GLY A 234 5.11 -2.03 13.24
CA GLY A 234 3.86 -1.70 13.91
C GLY A 234 3.16 -2.93 14.53
N LYS A 235 3.78 -4.10 14.49
CA LYS A 235 3.20 -5.35 15.00
C LYS A 235 4.02 -5.86 16.19
N PRO A 236 3.40 -6.11 17.35
CA PRO A 236 4.11 -6.64 18.52
C PRO A 236 4.76 -8.00 18.22
N GLY A 237 5.95 -8.25 18.77
CA GLY A 237 6.70 -9.50 18.61
C GLY A 237 7.28 -9.72 17.19
N ARG A 238 7.29 -8.69 16.34
CA ARG A 238 7.89 -8.75 15.00
C ARG A 238 9.02 -7.75 14.86
N VAL A 239 10.05 -8.15 14.14
CA VAL A 239 11.19 -7.32 13.80
C VAL A 239 11.03 -6.77 12.38
N ARG A 240 11.49 -5.52 12.18
CA ARG A 240 11.56 -4.88 10.87
C ARG A 240 12.85 -5.29 10.18
N VAL A 241 12.76 -5.65 8.90
CA VAL A 241 13.90 -5.81 8.02
C VAL A 241 13.58 -5.22 6.64
N VAL A 242 14.56 -4.60 6.02
CA VAL A 242 14.43 -3.97 4.71
C VAL A 242 15.08 -4.86 3.67
N GLU A 243 14.30 -5.37 2.73
CA GLU A 243 14.79 -6.02 1.52
C GLU A 243 14.92 -4.97 0.43
N LEU A 244 16.13 -4.72 -0.05
CA LEU A 244 16.43 -3.71 -1.05
C LEU A 244 17.06 -4.34 -2.28
N TRP A 245 16.45 -4.14 -3.43
CA TRP A 245 16.97 -4.50 -4.73
C TRP A 245 17.45 -3.24 -5.42
N ARG A 246 18.73 -3.23 -5.80
CA ARG A 246 19.38 -2.11 -6.49
C ARG A 246 19.97 -2.58 -7.80
N ARG A 247 19.78 -1.76 -8.85
CA ARG A 247 20.41 -1.98 -10.14
C ARG A 247 21.82 -1.39 -10.10
N GLU A 248 22.81 -2.23 -10.22
CA GLU A 248 24.22 -1.85 -10.17
C GLU A 248 24.89 -2.09 -11.51
N SER A 249 25.86 -1.25 -11.83
CA SER A 249 26.72 -1.43 -13.00
C SER A 249 27.94 -2.25 -12.61
N ARG A 250 28.19 -3.29 -13.35
CA ARG A 250 29.38 -4.15 -13.16
C ARG A 250 30.18 -4.17 -14.44
N GLU A 251 31.45 -3.84 -14.31
CA GLU A 251 32.44 -3.95 -15.38
C GLU A 251 32.86 -5.41 -15.59
N GLY A 252 33.16 -5.75 -16.83
CA GLY A 252 33.66 -7.07 -17.18
C GLY A 252 33.89 -7.21 -18.67
N TYR A 253 34.08 -8.45 -19.07
CA TYR A 253 34.30 -8.81 -20.45
C TYR A 253 33.23 -9.79 -20.92
N ASP A 254 32.64 -9.51 -22.06
CA ASP A 254 31.88 -10.47 -22.80
C ASP A 254 32.88 -11.36 -23.59
N CYS A 255 32.93 -12.61 -23.21
CA CYS A 255 33.91 -13.58 -23.70
C CYS A 255 33.24 -14.55 -24.66
N HIS A 256 33.83 -14.74 -25.81
CA HIS A 256 33.44 -15.75 -26.80
C HIS A 256 34.56 -16.78 -26.97
N ASN A 257 34.31 -18.01 -26.60
CA ASN A 257 35.25 -19.10 -26.83
C ASN A 257 35.11 -19.60 -28.26
N ARG A 258 36.11 -19.36 -29.13
CA ARG A 258 36.12 -19.73 -30.56
C ARG A 258 36.03 -21.21 -30.75
N ARG A 259 36.52 -22.02 -29.81
CA ARG A 259 36.57 -23.49 -29.94
C ARG A 259 35.24 -24.15 -29.56
N THR A 260 34.61 -23.67 -28.49
CA THR A 260 33.33 -24.23 -28.02
C THR A 260 32.10 -23.51 -28.55
N GLY A 261 32.25 -22.28 -29.05
CA GLY A 261 31.16 -21.40 -29.46
C GLY A 261 30.39 -20.79 -28.29
N GLU A 262 30.84 -20.97 -27.06
CA GLU A 262 30.16 -20.50 -25.86
C GLU A 262 30.41 -19.00 -25.61
N TRP A 263 29.34 -18.31 -25.21
CA TRP A 263 29.41 -16.93 -24.72
C TRP A 263 29.22 -16.91 -23.22
N PHE A 264 30.12 -16.19 -22.51
CA PHE A 264 30.02 -16.01 -21.07
C PHE A 264 30.54 -14.63 -20.66
N PHE A 265 30.02 -14.10 -19.56
CA PHE A 265 30.48 -12.84 -18.99
C PHE A 265 31.46 -13.12 -17.87
N GLN A 266 32.64 -12.52 -17.95
CA GLN A 266 33.67 -12.59 -16.92
C GLN A 266 33.74 -11.22 -16.22
N PRO A 267 33.32 -11.13 -14.93
CA PRO A 267 33.54 -9.92 -14.15
C PRO A 267 35.04 -9.68 -13.95
N GLY A 268 35.49 -8.44 -14.04
CA GLY A 268 36.88 -8.11 -13.79
C GLY A 268 37.23 -6.69 -14.21
N THR A 269 38.32 -6.16 -13.60
CA THR A 269 38.91 -4.88 -13.98
C THR A 269 39.84 -5.04 -15.18
N PRO A 270 40.16 -3.97 -15.94
CA PRO A 270 41.03 -4.01 -17.11
C PRO A 270 42.45 -4.53 -16.85
N GLU A 271 42.87 -4.60 -15.60
CA GLU A 271 44.24 -4.89 -15.19
C GLU A 271 44.58 -6.39 -15.06
N GLU A 272 43.63 -7.31 -15.27
CA GLU A 272 43.87 -8.75 -15.26
C GLU A 272 44.01 -9.31 -16.68
N PRO A 273 45.24 -9.42 -17.23
CA PRO A 273 45.44 -10.01 -18.54
C PRO A 273 45.53 -11.55 -18.41
N VAL A 274 44.45 -12.26 -18.42
CA VAL A 274 44.48 -13.68 -18.77
C VAL A 274 44.41 -13.77 -20.29
N HIS A 275 45.56 -13.90 -20.93
CA HIS A 275 45.62 -14.13 -22.38
C HIS A 275 45.36 -15.62 -22.68
N ASP A 276 44.13 -15.92 -23.01
CA ASP A 276 43.77 -17.18 -23.69
C ASP A 276 43.55 -16.86 -25.18
N PRO A 277 44.36 -17.38 -26.12
CA PRO A 277 44.22 -17.08 -27.54
C PRO A 277 42.91 -17.58 -28.16
N ASP A 278 42.19 -18.50 -27.49
CA ASP A 278 40.92 -19.04 -27.98
C ASP A 278 39.71 -18.23 -27.50
N ILE A 279 39.91 -17.19 -26.67
CA ILE A 279 38.81 -16.38 -26.12
C ILE A 279 38.89 -14.96 -26.64
N ASP A 280 37.91 -14.57 -27.46
CA ASP A 280 37.65 -13.18 -27.81
C ASP A 280 37.02 -12.46 -26.63
N ARG A 281 37.57 -11.31 -26.26
CA ARG A 281 37.09 -10.51 -25.13
C ARG A 281 36.69 -9.13 -25.58
N ARG A 282 35.49 -8.72 -25.18
CA ARG A 282 34.99 -7.38 -25.40
C ARG A 282 34.60 -6.77 -24.06
N TRP A 283 35.16 -5.63 -23.71
CA TRP A 283 34.74 -4.91 -22.50
C TRP A 283 33.27 -4.53 -22.59
N GLU A 284 32.51 -4.76 -21.54
CA GLU A 284 31.10 -4.47 -21.42
C GLU A 284 30.75 -4.03 -20.01
N LEU A 285 29.86 -3.03 -19.89
CA LEU A 285 29.26 -2.60 -18.64
C LEU A 285 27.87 -3.24 -18.55
N ARG A 286 27.73 -4.28 -17.72
CA ARG A 286 26.45 -4.93 -17.47
C ARG A 286 25.75 -4.39 -16.27
N HIS A 287 24.42 -4.24 -16.38
CA HIS A 287 23.58 -3.92 -15.24
C HIS A 287 23.07 -5.21 -14.60
N VAL A 288 23.33 -5.33 -13.29
CA VAL A 288 22.94 -6.48 -12.47
C VAL A 288 22.06 -5.99 -11.33
N TRP A 289 21.00 -6.74 -11.04
CA TRP A 289 20.20 -6.50 -9.86
C TRP A 289 20.78 -7.23 -8.68
N ARG A 290 21.07 -6.48 -7.60
CA ARG A 290 21.62 -7.01 -6.36
C ARG A 290 20.66 -6.79 -5.21
N CYS A 291 20.47 -7.81 -4.40
CA CYS A 291 19.65 -7.78 -3.20
C CYS A 291 20.50 -7.50 -1.97
N TYR A 292 19.97 -6.65 -1.08
CA TYR A 292 20.49 -6.36 0.23
C TYR A 292 19.41 -6.54 1.26
N TRP A 293 19.67 -7.32 2.29
CA TRP A 293 18.86 -7.40 3.48
C TRP A 293 19.48 -6.53 4.56
N LEU A 294 18.79 -5.47 4.93
CA LEU A 294 19.29 -4.44 5.83
C LEU A 294 18.51 -4.46 7.13
N SER A 295 19.21 -4.42 8.25
CA SER A 295 18.60 -4.16 9.55
C SER A 295 18.34 -2.66 9.74
N PRO A 296 17.41 -2.26 10.63
CA PRO A 296 17.11 -0.84 10.89
C PRO A 296 18.27 -0.04 11.50
N ASP A 297 19.24 -0.71 12.12
CA ASP A 297 20.49 -0.12 12.65
C ASP A 297 21.58 0.08 11.57
N GLY A 298 21.30 -0.30 10.31
CA GLY A 298 22.20 -0.09 9.19
C GLY A 298 23.22 -1.19 8.98
N ALA A 299 22.95 -2.43 9.41
CA ALA A 299 23.80 -3.57 9.08
C ALA A 299 23.29 -4.32 7.85
N VAL A 300 24.20 -4.84 7.02
CA VAL A 300 23.88 -5.78 5.94
C VAL A 300 23.83 -7.18 6.52
N LEU A 301 22.61 -7.74 6.62
CA LEU A 301 22.40 -9.10 7.10
C LEU A 301 22.71 -10.15 6.03
N SER A 302 22.41 -9.83 4.77
CA SER A 302 22.72 -10.68 3.61
C SER A 302 22.75 -9.85 2.33
N GLN A 303 23.57 -10.28 1.37
CA GLN A 303 23.62 -9.68 0.03
C GLN A 303 23.92 -10.73 -1.03
N TYR A 304 23.23 -10.63 -2.18
CA TYR A 304 23.42 -11.54 -3.30
C TYR A 304 22.92 -10.93 -4.61
N ASP A 305 23.48 -11.40 -5.72
CA ASP A 305 22.98 -11.05 -7.05
C ASP A 305 21.65 -11.77 -7.33
N SER A 306 20.84 -11.25 -8.24
CA SER A 306 19.54 -11.84 -8.57
C SER A 306 19.67 -13.33 -8.91
N PRO A 307 19.05 -14.22 -8.13
CA PRO A 307 19.07 -15.66 -8.40
C PRO A 307 18.04 -16.09 -9.46
N TYR A 308 17.21 -15.14 -9.92
CA TYR A 308 16.11 -15.41 -10.83
C TYR A 308 16.60 -15.46 -12.27
N GLY A 309 16.14 -16.42 -13.06
CA GLY A 309 16.50 -16.58 -14.47
C GLY A 309 16.09 -15.40 -15.37
N HIS A 310 15.25 -14.48 -14.88
CA HIS A 310 14.95 -13.22 -15.55
C HIS A 310 15.95 -12.10 -15.24
N GLY A 311 16.93 -12.31 -14.34
CA GLY A 311 18.00 -11.37 -14.00
C GLY A 311 17.56 -10.05 -13.34
N SER A 312 16.31 -9.98 -12.81
CA SER A 312 15.72 -8.77 -12.23
C SER A 312 15.26 -9.04 -10.78
N HIS A 313 14.64 -8.05 -10.15
CA HIS A 313 14.02 -8.16 -8.83
C HIS A 313 12.75 -9.03 -8.87
N PRO A 314 12.29 -9.62 -7.73
CA PRO A 314 11.17 -10.57 -7.68
C PRO A 314 9.78 -9.92 -7.78
N PHE A 315 9.68 -8.62 -7.94
CA PHE A 315 8.39 -7.94 -7.93
C PHE A 315 7.86 -7.73 -9.34
N ALA A 316 6.59 -8.05 -9.56
CA ALA A 316 5.76 -7.47 -10.59
C ALA A 316 5.04 -6.26 -9.98
N LEU A 317 5.00 -5.15 -10.69
CA LEU A 317 4.42 -3.91 -10.20
C LEU A 317 3.81 -3.11 -11.34
N LYS A 318 2.76 -2.35 -11.01
CA LYS A 318 2.11 -1.44 -11.94
C LYS A 318 1.55 -0.24 -11.18
N LEU A 319 1.67 0.92 -11.79
CA LEU A 319 1.16 2.21 -11.33
C LEU A 319 0.20 2.75 -12.39
N TYR A 320 -0.90 3.38 -11.97
CA TYR A 320 -1.95 3.87 -12.87
C TYR A 320 -2.56 5.17 -12.34
N PRO A 321 -2.82 6.14 -13.20
CA PRO A 321 -2.51 6.22 -14.65
C PRO A 321 -1.04 6.49 -14.95
N LEU A 322 -0.23 6.90 -13.98
CA LEU A 322 1.18 7.27 -14.08
C LEU A 322 1.42 8.35 -15.14
N THR A 323 0.78 9.49 -14.95
CA THR A 323 1.00 10.69 -15.75
C THR A 323 1.89 11.65 -14.97
N ASP A 324 3.03 12.01 -15.52
CA ASP A 324 4.04 12.87 -14.87
C ASP A 324 4.47 12.36 -13.47
N GLY A 325 4.54 11.02 -13.32
CA GLY A 325 4.89 10.38 -12.05
C GLY A 325 3.75 10.33 -11.02
N GLU A 326 2.58 10.89 -11.35
CA GLU A 326 1.42 10.88 -10.44
C GLU A 326 0.55 9.63 -10.63
N VAL A 327 0.03 9.15 -9.51
CA VAL A 327 -0.87 8.00 -9.43
C VAL A 327 -2.20 8.48 -8.90
N HIS A 328 -3.27 8.16 -9.62
CA HIS A 328 -4.65 8.40 -9.21
C HIS A 328 -5.44 7.10 -9.20
N SER A 329 -6.27 6.92 -8.18
CA SER A 329 -7.10 5.74 -8.08
C SER A 329 -8.53 6.03 -8.54
N MET A 330 -9.25 5.01 -9.00
CA MET A 330 -10.67 5.12 -9.34
C MET A 330 -11.51 5.58 -8.14
N VAL A 331 -11.13 5.19 -6.92
CA VAL A 331 -11.82 5.62 -5.70
C VAL A 331 -11.63 7.12 -5.47
N GLU A 332 -10.45 7.66 -5.76
CA GLU A 332 -10.15 9.08 -5.58
C GLU A 332 -11.07 9.98 -6.40
N ASP A 333 -11.43 9.57 -7.62
CA ASP A 333 -12.30 10.33 -8.53
C ASP A 333 -13.71 10.54 -7.98
N VAL A 334 -14.20 9.67 -7.11
CA VAL A 334 -15.58 9.68 -6.62
C VAL A 334 -15.74 10.07 -5.14
N ILE A 335 -14.63 10.34 -4.44
CA ILE A 335 -14.67 10.69 -3.01
C ILE A 335 -15.50 11.95 -2.76
N ASP A 336 -15.36 12.97 -3.57
CA ASP A 336 -16.06 14.24 -3.35
C ASP A 336 -17.57 14.07 -3.52
N GLN A 337 -18.03 13.29 -4.49
CA GLN A 337 -19.45 12.95 -4.66
C GLN A 337 -19.96 12.14 -3.47
N GLN A 338 -19.17 11.18 -3.00
CA GLN A 338 -19.49 10.39 -1.80
C GLN A 338 -19.67 11.26 -0.56
N LYS A 339 -18.74 12.19 -0.34
CA LYS A 339 -18.83 13.15 0.77
C LYS A 339 -20.09 14.00 0.67
N TYR A 340 -20.40 14.48 -0.51
CA TYR A 340 -21.54 15.32 -0.73
C TYR A 340 -22.85 14.58 -0.48
N VAL A 341 -22.98 13.34 -0.97
CA VAL A 341 -24.15 12.47 -0.68
C VAL A 341 -24.33 12.27 0.82
N ASN A 342 -23.28 11.91 1.53
CA ASN A 342 -23.33 11.68 2.98
C ASN A 342 -23.75 12.94 3.75
N ARG A 343 -23.18 14.11 3.38
CA ARG A 343 -23.55 15.40 3.99
C ARG A 343 -25.00 15.78 3.74
N LEU A 344 -25.49 15.59 2.51
CA LEU A 344 -26.88 15.86 2.18
C LEU A 344 -27.83 14.95 2.94
N VAL A 345 -27.56 13.65 3.00
CA VAL A 345 -28.41 12.69 3.74
C VAL A 345 -28.41 13.01 5.22
N THR A 346 -27.25 13.33 5.81
CA THR A 346 -27.14 13.76 7.21
C THR A 346 -27.93 15.06 7.46
N LEU A 347 -27.84 16.03 6.54
CA LEU A 347 -28.61 17.28 6.65
C LEU A 347 -30.12 17.03 6.54
N VAL A 348 -30.55 16.20 5.59
CA VAL A 348 -31.97 15.83 5.43
C VAL A 348 -32.51 15.16 6.69
N ASP A 349 -31.79 14.20 7.24
CA ASP A 349 -32.16 13.51 8.47
C ASP A 349 -32.27 14.51 9.65
N HIS A 350 -31.29 15.37 9.81
CA HIS A 350 -31.32 16.42 10.84
C HIS A 350 -32.51 17.37 10.68
N VAL A 351 -32.79 17.86 9.46
CA VAL A 351 -33.90 18.74 9.17
C VAL A 351 -35.23 18.02 9.39
N MET A 352 -35.39 16.77 8.97
CA MET A 352 -36.57 15.96 9.22
C MET A 352 -36.82 15.75 10.70
N GLY A 353 -35.78 15.42 11.46
CA GLY A 353 -35.87 15.29 12.93
C GLY A 353 -36.26 16.60 13.62
N ALA A 354 -35.71 17.71 13.18
CA ALA A 354 -36.01 19.05 13.71
C ALA A 354 -37.44 19.51 13.31
N SER A 355 -37.82 19.31 12.05
CA SER A 355 -39.14 19.76 11.56
C SER A 355 -40.30 18.92 12.05
N ALA A 356 -40.05 17.64 12.43
CA ALA A 356 -41.11 16.77 12.98
C ALA A 356 -41.70 17.33 14.28
N LYS A 357 -40.93 18.11 15.05
CA LYS A 357 -41.39 18.67 16.34
C LYS A 357 -41.51 20.20 16.36
N GLY A 358 -40.90 20.91 15.40
CA GLY A 358 -40.83 22.36 15.39
C GLY A 358 -40.09 22.95 16.62
N VAL A 359 -40.23 24.25 16.79
CA VAL A 359 -39.67 24.97 17.97
C VAL A 359 -40.78 25.20 18.95
N LEU A 360 -40.62 24.80 20.21
CA LEU A 360 -41.52 25.12 21.28
C LEU A 360 -41.10 26.47 21.91
N LEU A 361 -41.91 27.49 21.71
CA LEU A 361 -41.81 28.74 22.45
C LEU A 361 -42.52 28.54 23.79
N TYR A 362 -41.74 28.52 24.84
CA TYR A 362 -42.29 28.30 26.19
C TYR A 362 -41.93 29.51 27.06
N PRO A 363 -42.95 30.27 27.53
CA PRO A 363 -42.72 31.41 28.40
C PRO A 363 -42.09 30.97 29.71
N ASP A 364 -41.06 31.70 30.17
CA ASP A 364 -40.27 31.40 31.38
C ASP A 364 -41.08 31.46 32.69
N ASN A 365 -42.16 32.25 32.68
CA ASN A 365 -42.99 32.55 33.83
C ASN A 365 -44.09 31.48 34.12
N ILE A 366 -44.27 30.48 33.21
CA ILE A 366 -45.31 29.46 33.34
C ILE A 366 -44.79 28.06 33.59
N LEU A 367 -43.48 27.93 33.90
CA LEU A 367 -42.88 26.67 34.26
C LEU A 367 -43.41 26.20 35.62
N PRO A 368 -43.90 24.95 35.79
CA PRO A 368 -44.40 24.44 37.05
C PRO A 368 -43.28 24.40 38.13
N GLU A 369 -43.66 24.63 39.39
CA GLU A 369 -42.75 24.50 40.53
C GLU A 369 -42.17 23.09 40.60
N GLY A 370 -40.82 22.98 40.71
CA GLY A 370 -40.12 21.73 40.74
C GLY A 370 -39.80 21.11 39.38
N PHE A 371 -40.22 21.76 38.27
CA PHE A 371 -39.93 21.30 36.90
C PHE A 371 -38.77 22.13 36.32
N THR A 372 -37.73 21.45 35.85
CA THR A 372 -36.56 22.11 35.29
C THR A 372 -36.63 22.22 33.75
N TRP A 373 -35.84 23.12 33.19
CA TRP A 373 -35.73 23.23 31.74
C TRP A 373 -35.26 21.91 31.07
N ASN A 374 -34.51 21.08 31.79
CA ASN A 374 -34.10 19.77 31.32
C ASN A 374 -35.26 18.78 31.31
N ASP A 375 -36.14 18.84 32.31
CA ASP A 375 -37.35 18.01 32.34
C ASP A 375 -38.31 18.40 31.23
N LEU A 376 -38.41 19.70 30.93
CA LEU A 376 -39.17 20.20 29.79
C LEU A 376 -38.64 19.70 28.47
N ARG A 377 -37.31 19.77 28.26
CA ARG A 377 -36.64 19.23 27.10
C ARG A 377 -36.89 17.74 26.96
N TYR A 378 -36.77 16.99 28.04
CA TYR A 378 -36.97 15.55 28.07
C TYR A 378 -38.42 15.18 27.75
N ALA A 379 -39.41 15.87 28.38
CA ALA A 379 -40.83 15.68 28.09
C ALA A 379 -41.19 16.01 26.63
N TRP A 380 -40.60 17.10 26.10
CA TRP A 380 -40.78 17.50 24.69
C TRP A 380 -40.08 16.54 23.72
N SER A 381 -38.98 15.92 24.12
CA SER A 381 -38.24 14.98 23.28
C SER A 381 -39.00 13.65 23.07
N LYS A 382 -39.85 13.24 23.99
CA LYS A 382 -40.59 11.98 23.88
C LYS A 382 -41.70 12.07 22.82
N PRO A 383 -41.95 10.98 22.03
CA PRO A 383 -43.16 10.86 21.23
C PRO A 383 -44.38 10.91 22.16
N ASN A 384 -45.34 11.73 21.79
CA ASN A 384 -46.56 11.98 22.62
C ASN A 384 -46.28 12.46 24.05
N GLY A 385 -45.15 13.14 24.26
CA GLY A 385 -44.82 13.72 25.57
C GLY A 385 -45.81 14.79 26.00
N ILE A 386 -46.24 14.76 27.28
CA ILE A 386 -47.11 15.75 27.89
C ILE A 386 -46.21 16.78 28.57
N VAL A 387 -46.39 18.05 28.21
CA VAL A 387 -45.70 19.18 28.83
C VAL A 387 -46.69 19.92 29.71
N PRO A 388 -46.54 19.84 31.03
CA PRO A 388 -47.40 20.60 31.95
C PRO A 388 -47.00 22.08 31.94
N TYR A 389 -47.99 23.00 32.13
CA TYR A 389 -47.77 24.41 32.33
C TYR A 389 -48.77 25.03 33.27
N HIS A 390 -48.41 26.09 33.98
CA HIS A 390 -49.32 26.87 34.83
C HIS A 390 -49.72 28.15 34.15
N PRO A 391 -51.02 28.35 33.80
CA PRO A 391 -51.48 29.61 33.25
C PRO A 391 -51.52 30.68 34.33
N ARG A 392 -50.76 31.75 34.17
CA ARG A 392 -50.71 32.92 35.13
C ARG A 392 -51.53 34.09 34.71
N GLY A 393 -52.55 33.93 33.88
CA GLY A 393 -53.46 34.99 33.45
C GLY A 393 -52.87 35.84 32.32
N GLY A 394 -53.61 35.84 31.23
CA GLY A 394 -53.15 36.46 29.97
C GLY A 394 -53.09 35.43 28.82
N ASN A 395 -52.47 35.82 27.76
CA ASN A 395 -52.35 34.99 26.55
C ASN A 395 -51.09 34.13 26.54
N ASP A 396 -50.48 33.86 27.72
CA ASP A 396 -49.24 33.13 27.88
C ASP A 396 -49.46 31.63 27.70
N ARG A 397 -49.42 31.17 26.46
CA ARG A 397 -49.51 29.75 26.11
C ARG A 397 -48.23 29.30 25.47
N PRO A 398 -47.78 28.06 25.77
CA PRO A 398 -46.73 27.44 24.94
C PRO A 398 -47.20 27.42 23.49
N GLU A 399 -46.36 27.93 22.59
CA GLU A 399 -46.67 27.95 21.17
C GLU A 399 -45.66 27.08 20.41
N GLN A 400 -46.18 26.17 19.62
CA GLN A 400 -45.33 25.38 18.74
C GLN A 400 -45.24 26.07 17.38
N VAL A 401 -44.07 26.58 17.09
CA VAL A 401 -43.77 27.09 15.75
C VAL A 401 -43.20 25.93 14.91
N SER A 402 -44.05 25.37 14.08
CA SER A 402 -43.60 24.41 13.08
C SER A 402 -43.01 25.20 11.91
N GLY A 403 -41.66 25.10 11.74
CA GLY A 403 -41.06 25.52 10.50
C GLY A 403 -41.59 24.57 9.40
N ASN A 404 -42.32 25.13 8.41
CA ASN A 404 -42.57 24.43 7.16
C ASN A 404 -41.24 24.25 6.41
N ALA A 405 -40.37 23.37 6.92
CA ALA A 405 -39.24 22.90 6.15
C ALA A 405 -39.76 21.97 5.06
N THR A 406 -40.36 22.56 4.08
CA THR A 406 -40.67 21.90 2.82
C THR A 406 -39.33 21.51 2.25
N ASN A 407 -39.05 20.24 2.30
CA ASN A 407 -37.80 19.60 1.85
C ASN A 407 -37.71 19.62 0.32
N ILE A 408 -38.01 20.81 -0.26
CA ILE A 408 -38.05 21.06 -1.69
C ILE A 408 -36.61 21.07 -2.18
N GLY A 409 -36.25 20.03 -2.93
CA GLY A 409 -35.00 19.92 -3.63
C GLY A 409 -33.93 19.07 -2.99
N ALA A 410 -33.99 18.73 -1.68
CA ALA A 410 -32.94 17.92 -1.07
C ALA A 410 -32.93 16.48 -1.64
N TYR A 411 -34.08 15.89 -1.88
CA TYR A 411 -34.24 14.59 -2.53
C TYR A 411 -33.74 14.62 -3.99
N GLU A 412 -34.08 15.68 -4.73
CA GLU A 412 -33.60 15.86 -6.10
C GLU A 412 -32.08 16.07 -6.14
N MET A 413 -31.51 16.79 -5.15
CA MET A 413 -30.09 16.98 -5.00
C MET A 413 -29.36 15.65 -4.71
N VAL A 414 -29.87 14.81 -3.81
CA VAL A 414 -29.32 13.47 -3.55
C VAL A 414 -29.34 12.63 -4.83
N ASN A 415 -30.48 12.61 -5.55
CA ASN A 415 -30.58 11.87 -6.81
C ASN A 415 -29.63 12.41 -7.88
N LEU A 416 -29.44 13.73 -7.96
CA LEU A 416 -28.47 14.32 -8.87
C LEU A 416 -27.04 13.86 -8.54
N GLN A 417 -26.68 13.87 -7.27
CA GLN A 417 -25.34 13.44 -6.84
C GLN A 417 -25.11 11.94 -7.08
N MET A 418 -26.12 11.11 -6.90
CA MET A 418 -26.04 9.68 -7.23
C MET A 418 -25.82 9.46 -8.74
N ARG A 419 -26.52 10.22 -9.60
CA ARG A 419 -26.28 10.17 -11.05
C ARG A 419 -24.89 10.66 -11.43
N LEU A 420 -24.42 11.75 -10.83
CA LEU A 420 -23.05 12.25 -11.05
C LEU A 420 -22.02 11.23 -10.60
N PHE A 421 -22.23 10.55 -9.48
CA PHE A 421 -21.37 9.46 -9.01
C PHE A 421 -21.28 8.33 -10.06
N GLU A 422 -22.41 7.90 -10.63
CA GLU A 422 -22.43 6.89 -11.70
C GLU A 422 -21.74 7.38 -12.99
N GLN A 423 -21.95 8.64 -13.37
CA GLN A 423 -21.33 9.22 -14.56
C GLN A 423 -19.82 9.36 -14.43
N ILE A 424 -19.30 9.83 -13.28
CA ILE A 424 -17.89 10.01 -13.00
C ILE A 424 -17.19 8.64 -12.90
N SER A 425 -17.81 7.70 -12.21
CA SER A 425 -17.25 6.34 -12.07
C SER A 425 -17.28 5.53 -13.36
N GLY A 426 -18.10 5.92 -14.34
CA GLY A 426 -18.35 5.14 -15.56
C GLY A 426 -19.11 3.83 -15.33
N VAL A 427 -19.57 3.57 -14.10
CA VAL A 427 -20.27 2.34 -13.71
C VAL A 427 -21.75 2.62 -13.52
N SER A 428 -22.55 2.27 -14.51
CA SER A 428 -24.02 2.43 -14.47
C SER A 428 -24.70 1.42 -13.54
N GLY A 429 -25.92 1.75 -13.08
CA GLY A 429 -26.77 0.84 -12.30
C GLY A 429 -27.02 -0.51 -13.00
N ALA A 430 -27.02 -0.54 -14.34
CA ALA A 430 -27.12 -1.78 -15.12
C ALA A 430 -25.95 -2.74 -14.86
N LEU A 431 -24.71 -2.24 -14.70
CA LEU A 431 -23.54 -3.07 -14.34
C LEU A 431 -23.66 -3.61 -12.91
N GLN A 432 -24.40 -2.92 -12.05
CA GLN A 432 -24.68 -3.31 -10.66
C GLN A 432 -25.86 -4.29 -10.53
N GLY A 433 -26.47 -4.68 -11.66
CA GLY A 433 -27.62 -5.60 -11.67
C GLY A 433 -28.96 -4.92 -11.33
N GLN A 434 -29.01 -3.57 -11.32
CA GLN A 434 -30.27 -2.84 -11.14
C GLN A 434 -31.05 -2.84 -12.45
N ALA A 435 -32.24 -3.45 -12.44
CA ALA A 435 -33.15 -3.35 -13.54
C ALA A 435 -33.72 -1.91 -13.58
N SER A 436 -33.60 -1.25 -14.70
CA SER A 436 -34.26 0.05 -14.93
C SER A 436 -35.77 -0.15 -14.81
N ALA A 437 -36.42 0.59 -13.93
CA ALA A 437 -37.90 0.56 -13.79
C ALA A 437 -38.50 1.18 -15.02
N GLY A 438 -38.85 0.37 -16.00
CA GLY A 438 -39.50 0.75 -17.25
C GLY A 438 -39.10 -0.22 -18.35
N THR A 439 -39.97 -0.51 -19.28
CA THR A 439 -39.84 -1.42 -20.43
C THR A 439 -38.57 -1.19 -21.27
N THR A 440 -37.42 -1.43 -20.70
CA THR A 440 -36.14 -1.36 -21.37
C THR A 440 -35.93 -2.71 -22.05
N GLY A 441 -35.94 -2.74 -23.37
CA GLY A 441 -35.66 -3.98 -24.11
C GLY A 441 -34.26 -4.52 -23.75
N ALA A 442 -34.10 -5.84 -23.78
CA ALA A 442 -32.84 -6.54 -23.49
C ALA A 442 -31.61 -5.93 -24.22
N GLN A 443 -31.81 -5.44 -25.44
CA GLN A 443 -30.79 -4.75 -26.22
C GLN A 443 -30.29 -3.46 -25.58
N LEU A 444 -31.15 -2.66 -24.94
CA LEU A 444 -30.71 -1.42 -24.29
C LEU A 444 -29.91 -1.73 -23.01
N TYR A 445 -30.33 -2.76 -22.26
CA TYR A 445 -29.60 -3.24 -21.10
C TYR A 445 -28.21 -3.77 -21.48
N GLU A 446 -28.13 -4.61 -22.52
CA GLU A 446 -26.84 -5.10 -23.05
C GLU A 446 -25.96 -3.96 -23.54
N SER A 447 -26.52 -2.95 -24.20
CA SER A 447 -25.78 -1.76 -24.63
C SER A 447 -25.24 -0.96 -23.44
N GLN A 448 -26.01 -0.77 -22.37
CA GLN A 448 -25.57 -0.07 -21.16
C GLN A 448 -24.47 -0.82 -20.43
N VAL A 449 -24.56 -2.15 -20.32
CA VAL A 449 -23.53 -3.01 -19.76
C VAL A 449 -22.26 -2.96 -20.62
N SER A 450 -22.41 -2.99 -21.94
CA SER A 450 -21.28 -2.86 -22.87
C SER A 450 -20.57 -1.53 -22.74
N ASN A 451 -21.31 -0.42 -22.72
CA ASN A 451 -20.74 0.93 -22.57
C ASN A 451 -20.00 1.11 -21.24
N SER A 452 -20.56 0.61 -20.14
CA SER A 452 -19.87 0.62 -18.84
C SER A 452 -18.61 -0.25 -18.84
N THR A 453 -18.62 -1.36 -19.58
CA THR A 453 -17.42 -2.21 -19.73
C THR A 453 -16.33 -1.50 -20.55
N ILE A 454 -16.70 -0.70 -21.55
CA ILE A 454 -15.75 0.12 -22.32
C ILE A 454 -15.11 1.20 -21.44
N ALA A 455 -15.88 1.85 -20.58
CA ALA A 455 -15.36 2.84 -19.64
C ALA A 455 -14.31 2.27 -18.68
N LEU A 456 -14.43 1.00 -18.31
CA LEU A 456 -13.47 0.28 -17.48
C LEU A 456 -12.32 -0.38 -18.27
N GLY A 457 -12.34 -0.26 -19.61
CA GLY A 457 -11.40 -0.94 -20.50
C GLY A 457 -9.95 -0.63 -20.17
N ASP A 458 -9.61 0.63 -19.99
CA ASP A 458 -8.25 1.08 -19.70
C ASP A 458 -7.72 0.51 -18.36
N ILE A 459 -8.56 0.50 -17.32
CA ILE A 459 -8.20 -0.10 -16.01
C ILE A 459 -7.92 -1.59 -16.17
N PHE A 460 -8.78 -2.31 -16.90
CA PHE A 460 -8.61 -3.74 -17.13
C PHE A 460 -7.39 -4.05 -18.00
N GLU A 461 -7.16 -3.28 -19.08
CA GLU A 461 -5.98 -3.45 -19.93
C GLU A 461 -4.68 -3.18 -19.19
N THR A 462 -4.67 -2.17 -18.34
CA THR A 462 -3.52 -1.85 -17.49
C THR A 462 -3.23 -2.99 -16.52
N PHE A 463 -4.26 -3.54 -15.88
CA PHE A 463 -4.12 -4.67 -14.98
C PHE A 463 -3.72 -5.95 -15.73
N ASP A 464 -4.25 -6.20 -16.91
CA ASP A 464 -3.83 -7.32 -17.78
C ASP A 464 -2.38 -7.18 -18.24
N SER A 465 -1.90 -5.95 -18.47
CA SER A 465 -0.48 -5.67 -18.73
C SER A 465 0.40 -6.07 -17.54
N PHE A 466 -0.04 -5.77 -16.32
CA PHE A 466 0.61 -6.24 -15.09
C PHE A 466 0.65 -7.77 -15.01
N ARG A 467 -0.48 -8.45 -15.25
CA ARG A 467 -0.57 -9.92 -15.21
C ARG A 467 0.39 -10.55 -16.23
N ARG A 468 0.45 -10.03 -17.45
CA ARG A 468 1.39 -10.49 -18.49
C ARG A 468 2.85 -10.35 -18.06
N GLU A 469 3.22 -9.24 -17.40
CA GLU A 469 4.58 -9.05 -16.90
C GLU A 469 4.90 -10.03 -15.75
N ARG A 470 3.96 -10.23 -14.83
CA ARG A 470 4.06 -11.25 -13.78
C ARG A 470 4.28 -12.64 -14.35
N ASP A 471 3.45 -13.05 -15.30
CA ASP A 471 3.49 -14.38 -15.91
C ASP A 471 4.80 -14.59 -16.67
N ARG A 472 5.28 -13.55 -17.37
CA ARG A 472 6.59 -13.55 -18.03
C ARG A 472 7.74 -13.75 -17.04
N LYS A 473 7.70 -13.10 -15.88
CA LYS A 473 8.70 -13.29 -14.81
C LYS A 473 8.58 -14.68 -14.21
N ALA A 474 7.36 -15.11 -13.88
CA ALA A 474 7.10 -16.42 -13.29
C ALA A 474 7.61 -17.57 -14.18
N ALA A 475 7.41 -17.49 -15.49
CA ALA A 475 7.92 -18.48 -16.44
C ALA A 475 9.46 -18.62 -16.46
N LYS A 476 10.17 -17.56 -16.03
CA LYS A 476 11.63 -17.51 -15.98
C LYS A 476 12.19 -17.69 -14.55
N VAL A 477 11.35 -17.89 -13.55
CA VAL A 477 11.79 -18.24 -12.18
C VAL A 477 12.26 -19.70 -12.17
N ARG A 478 13.31 -20.03 -12.91
CA ARG A 478 14.02 -21.28 -12.73
C ARG A 478 15.28 -20.98 -11.96
N CYS A 479 15.50 -21.73 -10.88
CA CYS A 479 16.76 -21.68 -10.17
C CYS A 479 17.89 -21.96 -11.16
N VAL A 480 18.70 -20.95 -11.47
CA VAL A 480 20.00 -21.21 -12.05
C VAL A 480 20.77 -21.89 -10.92
N LYS A 481 20.75 -23.23 -10.89
CA LYS A 481 21.63 -23.97 -9.98
C LYS A 481 23.02 -23.39 -10.17
N LYS A 482 23.57 -22.82 -9.08
CA LYS A 482 25.02 -22.57 -9.03
C LYS A 482 25.68 -23.92 -9.35
N LEU A 483 26.24 -24.01 -10.55
CA LEU A 483 27.27 -25.00 -10.86
C LEU A 483 28.52 -24.67 -10.07
#